data_4fe3065c5bb9d7ee88a9c69c5b5b1559
#
_entry.id   4fe3065c5bb9d7ee88a9c69c5b5b1559
#
_cell.length_a   1.000
_cell.length_b   1.000
_cell.length_c   1.000
_cell.angle_alpha   90.00
_cell.angle_beta   90.00
_cell.angle_gamma   90.00
#
_symmetry.space_group_name_H-M   'P 1'
#
loop_
_entity.id
_entity.type
_entity.pdbx_description
1 polymer ?
#
loop_
_entity_poly.entity_id
_entity_poly.type
_entity_poly.pdbx_seq_one_letter_code
_entity_poly.pdbx_strand_id
1 'polypeptide(L)'
;MIRLPAWMLRVPVLAMATAIMLGSASAVAMVGGAQPAADGAGRSVVMILGSYGTACTATAIARDLLLTAAHCVQPGADYKLVDKATAQDSARMPVLKDVARIERDPQFDLKRLFGHLATADVALIKLVDPLPAQIPPVPLGSDSETVAVGDTLVVAGYGVTVRGDGRTGGTVRAATLVVTGVPGTLQIRLYDPNTKGQSPGLGACAGDSGAPAFRGTDGNLAIIGVVSWSTGPKLSAGCGGLTGITPLVRYRAWIVDTARMLGSPLAPSRLDGSN
;
A
#
# COMPACT_ATOMS: atom_id res chain seq x y z
N MET A 1 -2.43 88.28 -13.03
CA MET A 1 -1.98 87.18 -13.90
C MET A 1 -0.76 86.57 -13.24
N ILE A 2 -0.92 85.52 -12.51
CA ILE A 2 0.20 84.80 -11.82
C ILE A 2 0.30 83.47 -12.54
N ARG A 3 1.44 83.20 -13.20
CA ARG A 3 1.78 81.94 -13.85
C ARG A 3 2.46 81.07 -12.82
N LEU A 4 1.90 79.88 -12.53
CA LEU A 4 2.52 78.84 -11.76
C LEU A 4 3.35 77.94 -12.68
N PRO A 5 4.52 77.46 -12.29
CA PRO A 5 5.34 76.60 -13.10
C PRO A 5 4.94 75.13 -12.96
N ALA A 6 4.86 74.43 -14.11
CA ALA A 6 4.57 73.01 -14.22
C ALA A 6 5.83 72.17 -14.03
N TRP A 7 6.02 71.64 -12.85
CA TRP A 7 6.85 70.42 -12.63
C TRP A 7 6.24 69.61 -11.52
N MET A 8 5.22 68.88 -11.87
CA MET A 8 4.64 67.88 -11.00
C MET A 8 5.28 66.52 -11.21
N LEU A 9 5.86 66.05 -10.16
CA LEU A 9 6.18 64.68 -9.75
C LEU A 9 5.77 63.58 -10.74
N ARG A 10 6.79 62.93 -11.28
CA ARG A 10 6.69 61.55 -11.80
C ARG A 10 6.91 60.64 -10.62
N VAL A 11 5.86 60.02 -10.08
CA VAL A 11 5.95 58.90 -9.14
C VAL A 11 6.13 57.65 -9.98
N PRO A 12 7.23 56.88 -9.81
CA PRO A 12 7.34 55.59 -10.46
C PRO A 12 6.40 54.60 -9.77
N VAL A 13 5.40 54.13 -10.51
CA VAL A 13 4.58 52.98 -10.09
C VAL A 13 5.46 51.73 -10.15
N LEU A 14 5.98 51.34 -9.00
CA LEU A 14 6.65 50.07 -8.82
C LEU A 14 5.61 48.96 -8.89
N ALA A 15 5.45 48.33 -10.07
CA ALA A 15 4.62 47.13 -10.24
C ALA A 15 5.26 45.97 -9.48
N MET A 16 4.77 45.72 -8.28
CA MET A 16 5.14 44.58 -7.47
C MET A 16 4.45 43.34 -8.09
N ALA A 17 5.17 42.65 -8.99
CA ALA A 17 4.74 41.37 -9.53
C ALA A 17 4.80 40.32 -8.39
N THR A 18 3.66 40.09 -7.73
CA THR A 18 3.48 38.96 -6.83
C THR A 18 3.48 37.70 -7.69
N ALA A 19 4.62 37.00 -7.74
CA ALA A 19 4.69 35.65 -8.28
C ALA A 19 3.91 34.72 -7.34
N ILE A 20 2.67 34.41 -7.71
CA ILE A 20 1.90 33.35 -7.10
C ILE A 20 2.61 32.05 -7.48
N MET A 21 3.43 31.52 -6.56
CA MET A 21 3.93 30.15 -6.65
C MET A 21 2.71 29.23 -6.50
N LEU A 22 2.14 28.83 -7.64
CA LEU A 22 1.24 27.69 -7.70
C LEU A 22 2.06 26.43 -7.34
N GLY A 23 2.15 26.16 -6.06
CA GLY A 23 2.65 24.87 -5.58
C GLY A 23 1.75 23.80 -6.15
N SER A 24 2.24 23.04 -7.13
CA SER A 24 1.61 21.81 -7.60
C SER A 24 1.48 20.90 -6.40
N ALA A 25 0.30 20.80 -5.80
CA ALA A 25 -0.01 19.79 -4.81
C ALA A 25 0.10 18.44 -5.52
N SER A 26 1.23 17.77 -5.36
CA SER A 26 1.40 16.39 -5.83
C SER A 26 0.33 15.55 -5.18
N ALA A 27 -0.55 14.97 -5.97
CA ALA A 27 -1.52 13.98 -5.51
C ALA A 27 -0.74 12.78 -4.94
N VAL A 28 -1.01 12.40 -3.69
CA VAL A 28 -0.22 11.42 -2.92
C VAL A 28 -1.09 10.18 -2.60
N ALA A 29 -0.77 8.95 -3.08
CA ALA A 29 -1.43 7.67 -2.70
C ALA A 29 -1.01 7.28 -1.28
N MET A 30 -1.74 6.40 -0.59
CA MET A 30 -1.84 6.40 0.88
C MET A 30 -2.05 7.82 1.41
N VAL A 31 -3.03 8.06 2.23
CA VAL A 31 -3.35 9.41 2.70
C VAL A 31 -2.24 10.00 3.58
N GLY A 32 -2.28 11.31 3.80
CA GLY A 32 -1.37 11.98 4.74
C GLY A 32 -0.02 12.41 4.15
N GLY A 33 0.13 12.42 2.83
CA GLY A 33 1.36 12.90 2.19
C GLY A 33 2.44 11.83 1.99
N ALA A 34 2.06 10.55 1.95
CA ALA A 34 2.99 9.44 1.70
C ALA A 34 3.71 9.61 0.35
N GLN A 35 5.01 9.34 0.33
CA GLN A 35 5.85 9.59 -0.84
C GLN A 35 5.77 8.47 -1.89
N PRO A 36 5.95 8.76 -3.20
CA PRO A 36 6.12 7.75 -4.22
C PRO A 36 7.24 6.77 -3.85
N ALA A 37 7.02 5.49 -4.10
CA ALA A 37 7.93 4.41 -3.70
C ALA A 37 8.09 3.36 -4.80
N ALA A 38 8.15 3.78 -6.07
CA ALA A 38 8.34 2.87 -7.20
C ALA A 38 9.65 2.07 -7.07
N ASP A 39 10.67 2.68 -6.48
CA ASP A 39 11.91 2.04 -6.07
C ASP A 39 11.82 1.63 -4.58
N GLY A 40 12.71 0.79 -4.12
CA GLY A 40 12.72 0.32 -2.74
C GLY A 40 11.49 -0.52 -2.38
N ALA A 41 10.76 -0.14 -1.33
CA ALA A 41 9.61 -0.89 -0.78
C ALA A 41 8.49 -1.13 -1.80
N GLY A 42 8.28 -0.22 -2.74
CA GLY A 42 7.26 -0.37 -3.78
C GLY A 42 7.65 -1.27 -4.95
N ARG A 43 8.92 -1.67 -5.07
CA ARG A 43 9.41 -2.43 -6.23
C ARG A 43 8.67 -3.75 -6.44
N SER A 44 8.36 -4.45 -5.37
CA SER A 44 7.70 -5.77 -5.40
C SER A 44 6.18 -5.70 -5.30
N VAL A 45 5.62 -4.49 -5.20
CA VAL A 45 4.19 -4.25 -4.99
C VAL A 45 3.50 -4.02 -6.34
N VAL A 46 2.32 -4.59 -6.51
CA VAL A 46 1.53 -4.55 -7.74
C VAL A 46 0.07 -4.23 -7.43
N MET A 47 -0.65 -3.71 -8.41
CA MET A 47 -2.09 -3.48 -8.31
C MET A 47 -2.85 -4.64 -8.94
N ILE A 48 -3.90 -5.10 -8.28
CA ILE A 48 -4.85 -6.08 -8.83
C ILE A 48 -6.21 -5.43 -9.04
N LEU A 49 -6.85 -5.77 -10.16
CA LEU A 49 -8.18 -5.30 -10.53
C LEU A 49 -9.12 -6.49 -10.67
N GLY A 50 -10.27 -6.42 -10.04
CA GLY A 50 -11.33 -7.42 -10.14
C GLY A 50 -12.48 -6.95 -11.02
N SER A 51 -13.14 -7.88 -11.72
CA SER A 51 -14.27 -7.60 -12.62
C SER A 51 -15.47 -6.96 -11.92
N TYR A 52 -15.58 -7.09 -10.60
CA TYR A 52 -16.61 -6.42 -9.80
C TYR A 52 -16.21 -5.02 -9.31
N GLY A 53 -15.21 -4.40 -9.95
CA GLY A 53 -14.75 -3.06 -9.61
C GLY A 53 -13.83 -2.99 -8.40
N THR A 54 -13.33 -4.12 -7.93
CA THR A 54 -12.34 -4.18 -6.85
C THR A 54 -10.98 -3.71 -7.36
N ALA A 55 -10.36 -2.78 -6.66
CA ALA A 55 -8.96 -2.42 -6.83
C ALA A 55 -8.25 -2.64 -5.49
N CYS A 56 -7.19 -3.44 -5.50
CA CYS A 56 -6.41 -3.80 -4.32
C CYS A 56 -4.91 -3.80 -4.65
N THR A 57 -4.12 -3.98 -3.63
CA THR A 57 -2.67 -4.13 -3.71
C THR A 57 -2.28 -5.58 -3.44
N ALA A 58 -1.23 -6.06 -4.08
CA ALA A 58 -0.62 -7.34 -3.82
C ALA A 58 0.92 -7.23 -3.87
N THR A 59 1.62 -8.26 -3.41
CA THR A 59 3.09 -8.28 -3.34
C THR A 59 3.61 -9.55 -3.96
N ALA A 60 4.65 -9.46 -4.79
CA ALA A 60 5.36 -10.61 -5.34
C ALA A 60 6.12 -11.35 -4.22
N ILE A 61 5.79 -12.63 -4.01
CA ILE A 61 6.50 -13.54 -3.09
C ILE A 61 7.22 -14.67 -3.83
N ALA A 62 6.87 -14.90 -5.10
CA ALA A 62 7.62 -15.67 -6.08
C ALA A 62 7.50 -15.00 -7.45
N ARG A 63 8.20 -15.53 -8.46
CA ARG A 63 8.18 -14.97 -9.83
C ARG A 63 6.79 -14.94 -10.46
N ASP A 64 5.90 -15.78 -10.01
CA ASP A 64 4.56 -15.97 -10.55
C ASP A 64 3.50 -16.12 -9.44
N LEU A 65 3.84 -15.72 -8.21
CA LEU A 65 2.96 -15.82 -7.06
C LEU A 65 2.90 -14.51 -6.29
N LEU A 66 1.68 -14.05 -6.04
CA LEU A 66 1.38 -12.84 -5.28
C LEU A 66 0.72 -13.18 -3.95
N LEU A 67 1.00 -12.38 -2.95
CA LEU A 67 0.33 -12.34 -1.66
C LEU A 67 -0.57 -11.11 -1.60
N THR A 68 -1.81 -11.26 -1.10
CA THR A 68 -2.78 -10.17 -0.92
C THR A 68 -3.74 -10.49 0.23
N ALA A 69 -4.71 -9.62 0.49
CA ALA A 69 -5.80 -9.87 1.43
C ALA A 69 -6.89 -10.76 0.79
N ALA A 70 -7.49 -11.66 1.59
CA ALA A 70 -8.53 -12.57 1.09
C ALA A 70 -9.82 -11.85 0.64
N HIS A 71 -10.15 -10.73 1.29
CA HIS A 71 -11.33 -9.93 0.89
C HIS A 71 -11.15 -9.24 -0.47
N CYS A 72 -9.92 -9.11 -0.97
CA CYS A 72 -9.62 -8.57 -2.29
C CYS A 72 -10.02 -9.52 -3.42
N VAL A 73 -10.12 -10.82 -3.15
CA VAL A 73 -10.33 -11.86 -4.17
C VAL A 73 -11.62 -12.63 -3.88
N GLN A 74 -12.71 -12.17 -4.47
CA GLN A 74 -14.03 -12.74 -4.27
C GLN A 74 -14.30 -13.89 -5.24
N PRO A 75 -15.05 -14.93 -4.84
CA PRO A 75 -15.44 -16.01 -5.74
C PRO A 75 -16.26 -15.50 -6.92
N GLY A 76 -16.00 -16.05 -8.11
CA GLY A 76 -16.73 -15.72 -9.33
C GLY A 76 -16.34 -14.42 -10.01
N ALA A 77 -15.40 -13.65 -9.46
CA ALA A 77 -14.81 -12.50 -10.13
C ALA A 77 -13.54 -12.91 -10.91
N ASP A 78 -13.34 -12.30 -12.06
CA ASP A 78 -12.08 -12.37 -12.79
C ASP A 78 -11.11 -11.31 -12.27
N TYR A 79 -9.83 -11.62 -12.25
CA TYR A 79 -8.78 -10.74 -11.77
C TYR A 79 -7.68 -10.55 -12.79
N LYS A 80 -7.15 -9.35 -12.84
CA LYS A 80 -6.00 -8.97 -13.67
C LYS A 80 -4.97 -8.24 -12.82
N LEU A 81 -3.70 -8.47 -13.12
CA LEU A 81 -2.60 -7.71 -12.57
C LEU A 81 -2.26 -6.55 -13.51
N VAL A 82 -2.07 -5.35 -12.97
CA VAL A 82 -1.56 -4.20 -13.73
C VAL A 82 -0.03 -4.28 -13.82
N ASP A 83 0.49 -4.35 -15.04
CA ASP A 83 1.94 -4.34 -15.28
C ASP A 83 2.48 -2.91 -15.16
N LYS A 84 3.34 -2.68 -14.17
CA LYS A 84 3.99 -1.39 -13.91
C LYS A 84 4.82 -0.85 -15.07
N ALA A 85 5.47 -1.73 -15.81
CA ALA A 85 6.36 -1.31 -16.90
C ALA A 85 5.60 -0.55 -17.99
N THR A 86 4.30 -0.84 -18.12
CA THR A 86 3.42 -0.17 -19.09
C THR A 86 2.60 0.96 -18.47
N ALA A 87 2.36 0.94 -17.16
CA ALA A 87 1.59 1.97 -16.47
C ALA A 87 2.36 3.31 -16.32
N GLN A 88 3.69 3.29 -16.44
CA GLN A 88 4.53 4.50 -16.41
C GLN A 88 4.60 5.22 -17.76
N ASP A 89 4.27 4.55 -18.85
CA ASP A 89 4.13 5.15 -20.17
C ASP A 89 2.68 5.62 -20.35
N SER A 90 2.41 6.88 -20.02
CA SER A 90 1.08 7.50 -20.13
C SER A 90 0.51 7.49 -21.56
N ALA A 91 1.31 7.15 -22.55
CA ALA A 91 0.88 6.98 -23.95
C ALA A 91 0.40 5.56 -24.27
N ARG A 92 0.60 4.58 -23.36
CA ARG A 92 0.19 3.19 -23.56
C ARG A 92 -0.83 2.76 -22.52
N MET A 93 -1.84 2.00 -22.97
CA MET A 93 -2.73 1.32 -22.03
C MET A 93 -1.92 0.32 -21.19
N PRO A 94 -2.14 0.24 -19.86
CA PRO A 94 -1.44 -0.72 -19.03
C PRO A 94 -1.72 -2.16 -19.50
N VAL A 95 -0.68 -2.96 -19.66
CA VAL A 95 -0.81 -4.38 -19.96
C VAL A 95 -1.34 -5.09 -18.72
N LEU A 96 -2.41 -5.86 -18.89
CA LEU A 96 -3.01 -6.66 -17.85
C LEU A 96 -2.53 -8.11 -17.96
N LYS A 97 -1.97 -8.66 -16.89
CA LYS A 97 -1.57 -10.07 -16.79
C LYS A 97 -2.68 -10.92 -16.22
N ASP A 98 -2.79 -12.13 -16.74
CA ASP A 98 -3.82 -13.09 -16.37
C ASP A 98 -3.49 -13.82 -15.07
N VAL A 99 -4.54 -14.10 -14.30
CA VAL A 99 -4.51 -14.90 -13.08
C VAL A 99 -4.90 -16.34 -13.44
N ALA A 100 -4.03 -17.29 -13.08
CA ALA A 100 -4.27 -18.72 -13.30
C ALA A 100 -5.10 -19.33 -12.18
N ARG A 101 -4.83 -18.96 -10.93
CA ARG A 101 -5.49 -19.53 -9.75
C ARG A 101 -5.44 -18.60 -8.55
N ILE A 102 -6.45 -18.68 -7.70
CA ILE A 102 -6.56 -17.93 -6.45
C ILE A 102 -6.86 -18.92 -5.32
N GLU A 103 -6.09 -18.80 -4.24
CA GLU A 103 -6.32 -19.53 -2.99
C GLU A 103 -6.46 -18.53 -1.84
N ARG A 104 -7.55 -18.67 -1.07
CA ARG A 104 -7.76 -17.89 0.16
C ARG A 104 -7.52 -18.79 1.35
N ASP A 105 -7.02 -18.24 2.43
CA ASP A 105 -6.91 -19.01 3.68
C ASP A 105 -8.30 -19.56 4.06
N PRO A 106 -8.42 -20.86 4.36
CA PRO A 106 -9.70 -21.49 4.64
C PRO A 106 -10.39 -20.97 5.91
N GLN A 107 -9.64 -20.30 6.79
CA GLN A 107 -10.18 -19.66 8.00
C GLN A 107 -10.68 -18.22 7.74
N PHE A 108 -10.60 -17.73 6.49
CA PHE A 108 -11.13 -16.43 6.15
C PHE A 108 -12.66 -16.41 6.23
N ASP A 109 -13.21 -15.46 6.96
CA ASP A 109 -14.64 -15.22 7.08
C ASP A 109 -14.99 -13.75 6.80
N LEU A 110 -15.64 -13.52 5.66
CA LEU A 110 -16.02 -12.18 5.22
C LEU A 110 -17.04 -11.52 6.17
N LYS A 111 -17.91 -12.30 6.82
CA LYS A 111 -18.88 -11.76 7.78
C LYS A 111 -18.18 -11.23 9.03
N ARG A 112 -17.15 -11.95 9.49
CA ARG A 112 -16.33 -11.48 10.61
C ARG A 112 -15.61 -10.17 10.25
N LEU A 113 -15.04 -10.07 9.05
CA LEU A 113 -14.38 -8.85 8.59
C LEU A 113 -15.33 -7.65 8.59
N PHE A 114 -16.53 -7.78 8.02
CA PHE A 114 -17.53 -6.72 8.04
C PHE A 114 -18.09 -6.43 9.45
N GLY A 115 -18.06 -7.40 10.34
CA GLY A 115 -18.36 -7.22 11.76
C GLY A 115 -17.19 -6.61 12.56
N HIS A 116 -16.14 -6.12 11.92
CA HIS A 116 -14.92 -5.61 12.55
C HIS A 116 -14.22 -6.62 13.48
N LEU A 117 -14.36 -7.90 13.20
CA LEU A 117 -13.70 -8.98 13.91
C LEU A 117 -12.50 -9.51 13.10
N ALA A 118 -11.45 -9.88 13.80
CA ALA A 118 -10.28 -10.47 13.17
C ALA A 118 -10.60 -11.80 12.47
N THR A 119 -10.06 -11.98 11.27
CA THR A 119 -10.18 -13.20 10.45
C THR A 119 -8.87 -13.42 9.68
N ALA A 120 -8.70 -14.59 9.08
CA ALA A 120 -7.55 -14.95 8.26
C ALA A 120 -7.57 -14.24 6.89
N ASP A 121 -7.42 -12.92 6.89
CA ASP A 121 -7.57 -12.11 5.69
C ASP A 121 -6.29 -12.16 4.82
N VAL A 122 -5.98 -13.36 4.31
CA VAL A 122 -4.78 -13.65 3.50
C VAL A 122 -5.17 -14.51 2.30
N ALA A 123 -4.62 -14.19 1.13
CA ALA A 123 -4.82 -14.96 -0.11
C ALA A 123 -3.56 -14.97 -0.97
N LEU A 124 -3.43 -16.01 -1.80
CA LEU A 124 -2.42 -16.16 -2.83
C LEU A 124 -3.05 -16.10 -4.21
N ILE A 125 -2.35 -15.44 -5.15
CA ILE A 125 -2.74 -15.34 -6.55
C ILE A 125 -1.61 -15.92 -7.40
N LYS A 126 -1.86 -17.01 -8.09
CA LYS A 126 -0.97 -17.60 -9.09
C LYS A 126 -1.21 -16.92 -10.44
N LEU A 127 -0.15 -16.45 -11.06
CA LEU A 127 -0.18 -15.86 -12.39
C LEU A 127 0.00 -16.93 -13.48
N VAL A 128 -0.54 -16.67 -14.68
CA VAL A 128 -0.30 -17.49 -15.88
C VAL A 128 1.16 -17.34 -16.30
N ASP A 129 1.62 -16.10 -16.42
CA ASP A 129 3.00 -15.78 -16.82
C ASP A 129 3.79 -15.18 -15.66
N PRO A 130 5.11 -15.44 -15.60
CA PRO A 130 5.98 -14.83 -14.60
C PRO A 130 5.97 -13.30 -14.66
N LEU A 131 6.21 -12.69 -13.51
CA LEU A 131 6.43 -11.26 -13.40
C LEU A 131 7.72 -10.84 -14.11
N PRO A 132 7.78 -9.63 -14.65
CA PRO A 132 9.01 -9.04 -15.17
C PRO A 132 10.12 -9.01 -14.10
N ALA A 133 11.38 -9.05 -14.52
CA ALA A 133 12.54 -9.05 -13.60
C ALA A 133 12.61 -7.81 -12.70
N GLN A 134 12.00 -6.71 -13.13
CA GLN A 134 11.90 -5.44 -12.41
C GLN A 134 10.99 -5.51 -11.17
N ILE A 135 10.18 -6.56 -11.05
CA ILE A 135 9.31 -6.82 -9.88
C ILE A 135 9.88 -8.04 -9.13
N PRO A 136 10.91 -7.87 -8.30
CA PRO A 136 11.54 -8.97 -7.58
C PRO A 136 10.62 -9.49 -6.47
N PRO A 137 10.60 -10.80 -6.18
CA PRO A 137 9.94 -11.33 -5.01
C PRO A 137 10.58 -10.84 -3.72
N VAL A 138 9.76 -10.67 -2.67
CA VAL A 138 10.20 -10.36 -1.30
C VAL A 138 9.90 -11.56 -0.41
N PRO A 139 10.84 -11.97 0.47
CA PRO A 139 10.62 -13.07 1.40
C PRO A 139 9.59 -12.70 2.46
N LEU A 140 8.95 -13.72 3.02
CA LEU A 140 8.16 -13.60 4.25
C LEU A 140 9.11 -13.42 5.45
N GLY A 141 8.63 -12.76 6.50
CA GLY A 141 9.29 -12.79 7.81
C GLY A 141 9.47 -14.21 8.32
N SER A 142 10.32 -14.38 9.35
CA SER A 142 10.55 -15.70 9.94
C SER A 142 9.29 -16.25 10.65
N ASP A 143 9.26 -17.53 10.94
CA ASP A 143 8.20 -18.18 11.71
C ASP A 143 8.22 -17.83 13.21
N SER A 144 9.36 -17.34 13.70
CA SER A 144 9.54 -16.77 15.05
C SER A 144 9.36 -15.25 15.10
N GLU A 145 8.87 -14.61 14.02
CA GLU A 145 8.75 -13.16 13.92
C GLU A 145 7.85 -12.59 15.02
N THR A 146 8.41 -11.68 15.80
CA THR A 146 7.69 -10.96 16.85
C THR A 146 7.57 -9.49 16.52
N VAL A 147 6.43 -8.90 16.86
CA VAL A 147 6.15 -7.48 16.66
C VAL A 147 5.79 -6.86 18.00
N ALA A 148 6.52 -5.82 18.40
CA ALA A 148 6.30 -5.09 19.65
C ALA A 148 5.67 -3.72 19.41
N VAL A 149 5.04 -3.16 20.45
CA VAL A 149 4.57 -1.77 20.43
C VAL A 149 5.76 -0.84 20.27
N GLY A 150 5.65 0.11 19.35
CA GLY A 150 6.72 1.03 19.01
C GLY A 150 7.59 0.59 17.82
N ASP A 151 7.50 -0.67 17.39
CA ASP A 151 8.16 -1.10 16.16
C ASP A 151 7.65 -0.30 14.97
N THR A 152 8.52 -0.10 13.98
CA THR A 152 8.18 0.58 12.73
C THR A 152 8.05 -0.43 11.59
N LEU A 153 6.98 -0.28 10.80
CA LEU A 153 6.77 -1.05 9.57
C LEU A 153 6.56 -0.09 8.41
N VAL A 154 7.09 -0.45 7.24
CA VAL A 154 6.85 0.28 6.00
C VAL A 154 5.69 -0.38 5.27
N VAL A 155 4.60 0.36 5.06
CA VAL A 155 3.45 -0.09 4.27
C VAL A 155 3.53 0.54 2.89
N ALA A 156 3.40 -0.25 1.81
CA ALA A 156 3.45 0.25 0.45
C ALA A 156 2.27 -0.24 -0.37
N GLY A 157 1.52 0.68 -1.03
CA GLY A 157 0.31 0.34 -1.73
C GLY A 157 -0.06 1.27 -2.87
N TYR A 158 -1.13 0.90 -3.61
CA TYR A 158 -1.68 1.62 -4.75
C TYR A 158 -2.97 2.38 -4.44
N GLY A 159 -3.36 2.43 -3.18
CA GLY A 159 -4.59 3.06 -2.73
C GLY A 159 -4.70 4.54 -3.09
N VAL A 160 -5.89 5.09 -2.86
CA VAL A 160 -6.17 6.50 -3.12
C VAL A 160 -5.54 7.41 -2.06
N THR A 161 -5.23 8.64 -2.45
CA THR A 161 -4.74 9.69 -1.54
C THR A 161 -5.86 10.53 -0.97
N VAL A 162 -6.96 10.59 -1.70
CA VAL A 162 -8.18 11.28 -1.31
C VAL A 162 -9.30 10.26 -1.27
N ARG A 163 -9.84 10.02 -0.09
CA ARG A 163 -10.95 9.07 0.09
C ARG A 163 -12.12 9.45 -0.82
N GLY A 164 -12.62 8.45 -1.56
CA GLY A 164 -13.74 8.63 -2.50
C GLY A 164 -13.35 9.16 -3.88
N ASP A 165 -12.10 9.57 -4.10
CA ASP A 165 -11.62 9.92 -5.44
C ASP A 165 -10.67 8.84 -5.98
N GLY A 166 -11.22 7.89 -6.72
CA GLY A 166 -10.46 6.78 -7.34
C GLY A 166 -9.34 7.23 -8.29
N ARG A 167 -9.42 8.45 -8.84
CA ARG A 167 -8.40 9.00 -9.76
C ARG A 167 -7.08 9.30 -9.05
N THR A 168 -7.10 9.38 -7.72
CA THR A 168 -5.91 9.67 -6.91
C THR A 168 -5.12 8.42 -6.53
N GLY A 169 -5.60 7.22 -6.87
CA GLY A 169 -4.90 5.94 -6.72
C GLY A 169 -4.04 5.58 -7.93
N GLY A 170 -3.49 4.36 -7.93
CA GLY A 170 -2.76 3.79 -9.07
C GLY A 170 -1.26 4.12 -9.12
N THR A 171 -0.74 4.95 -8.24
CA THR A 171 0.69 5.15 -8.03
C THR A 171 1.12 4.47 -6.73
N VAL A 172 2.16 3.63 -6.77
CA VAL A 172 2.67 3.00 -5.54
C VAL A 172 3.33 4.04 -4.64
N ARG A 173 2.97 4.01 -3.35
CA ARG A 173 3.55 4.90 -2.34
C ARG A 173 3.83 4.11 -1.07
N ALA A 174 4.65 4.68 -0.20
CA ALA A 174 4.98 4.05 1.07
C ALA A 174 4.84 5.03 2.23
N ALA A 175 4.47 4.48 3.37
CA ALA A 175 4.42 5.18 4.65
C ALA A 175 5.08 4.34 5.74
N THR A 176 5.93 4.96 6.55
CA THR A 176 6.45 4.34 7.77
C THR A 176 5.45 4.58 8.89
N LEU A 177 4.90 3.51 9.42
CA LEU A 177 3.91 3.52 10.48
C LEU A 177 4.44 2.81 11.71
N VAL A 178 3.91 3.15 12.89
CA VAL A 178 4.32 2.62 14.18
C VAL A 178 3.28 1.68 14.74
N VAL A 179 3.72 0.55 15.27
CA VAL A 179 2.86 -0.43 15.94
C VAL A 179 2.28 0.13 17.22
N THR A 180 0.97 0.02 17.40
CA THR A 180 0.23 0.54 18.56
C THR A 180 -0.72 -0.50 19.15
N GLY A 181 -1.16 -0.25 20.38
CA GLY A 181 -2.00 -1.18 21.14
C GLY A 181 -1.23 -2.45 21.50
N VAL A 182 -1.95 -3.53 21.78
CA VAL A 182 -1.33 -4.84 22.01
C VAL A 182 -1.29 -5.58 20.68
N PRO A 183 -0.11 -5.78 20.06
CA PRO A 183 -0.01 -6.55 18.84
C PRO A 183 -0.38 -8.01 19.12
N GLY A 184 -1.22 -8.58 18.24
CA GLY A 184 -1.70 -9.94 18.34
C GLY A 184 -1.35 -10.77 17.10
N THR A 185 -1.58 -12.08 17.18
CA THR A 185 -1.38 -12.99 16.05
C THR A 185 -2.50 -12.93 15.01
N LEU A 186 -3.59 -12.23 15.31
CA LEU A 186 -4.75 -12.08 14.40
C LEU A 186 -4.78 -10.70 13.74
N GLN A 187 -4.36 -9.65 14.46
CA GLN A 187 -4.32 -8.28 13.96
C GLN A 187 -3.21 -7.50 14.66
N ILE A 188 -2.58 -6.61 13.89
CA ILE A 188 -1.67 -5.57 14.39
C ILE A 188 -2.21 -4.23 13.90
N ARG A 189 -2.15 -3.22 14.76
CA ARG A 189 -2.58 -1.85 14.46
C ARG A 189 -1.38 -0.95 14.31
N LEU A 190 -1.42 -0.12 13.29
CA LEU A 190 -0.38 0.84 12.98
C LEU A 190 -1.00 2.24 12.93
N TYR A 191 -0.19 3.26 13.27
CA TYR A 191 -0.57 4.67 13.12
C TYR A 191 0.61 5.51 12.62
N ASP A 192 0.31 6.70 12.12
CA ASP A 192 1.30 7.74 11.85
C ASP A 192 1.91 8.23 13.18
N PRO A 193 3.24 8.17 13.37
CA PRO A 193 3.90 8.60 14.60
C PRO A 193 3.63 10.07 14.97
N ASN A 194 3.37 10.93 13.99
CA ASN A 194 3.14 12.36 14.22
C ASN A 194 1.72 12.65 14.72
N THR A 195 0.72 11.99 14.15
CA THR A 195 -0.69 12.25 14.46
C THR A 195 -1.27 11.28 15.48
N LYS A 196 -0.65 10.10 15.64
CA LYS A 196 -1.08 9.01 16.54
C LYS A 196 -2.56 8.66 16.37
N GLY A 197 -3.08 8.80 15.14
CA GLY A 197 -4.47 8.53 14.80
C GLY A 197 -5.48 9.55 15.37
N GLN A 198 -5.04 10.66 15.95
CA GLN A 198 -5.93 11.69 16.53
C GLN A 198 -6.36 12.75 15.49
N SER A 199 -5.56 12.99 14.48
CA SER A 199 -5.85 13.86 13.34
C SER A 199 -5.50 13.12 12.04
N PRO A 200 -5.93 13.59 10.85
CA PRO A 200 -5.54 12.99 9.59
C PRO A 200 -4.02 12.91 9.43
N GLY A 201 -3.51 11.72 9.19
CA GLY A 201 -2.09 11.44 9.04
C GLY A 201 -1.82 10.38 7.97
N LEU A 202 -0.57 9.90 7.94
CA LEU A 202 -0.17 8.78 7.09
C LEU A 202 -1.00 7.53 7.42
N GLY A 203 -1.42 6.80 6.40
CA GLY A 203 -2.12 5.52 6.59
C GLY A 203 -2.72 4.95 5.31
N ALA A 204 -3.17 3.70 5.41
CA ALA A 204 -3.82 3.02 4.33
C ALA A 204 -5.21 3.61 4.03
N CYS A 205 -5.63 3.50 2.76
CA CYS A 205 -6.94 3.91 2.27
C CYS A 205 -7.50 2.89 1.27
N ALA A 206 -8.61 3.22 0.62
CA ALA A 206 -9.21 2.36 -0.42
C ALA A 206 -8.18 2.04 -1.51
N GLY A 207 -8.00 0.76 -1.83
CA GLY A 207 -6.99 0.26 -2.76
C GLY A 207 -5.68 -0.21 -2.12
N ASP A 208 -5.40 0.16 -0.84
CA ASP A 208 -4.26 -0.37 -0.10
C ASP A 208 -4.55 -1.73 0.55
N SER A 209 -5.78 -2.23 0.49
CA SER A 209 -6.12 -3.60 0.90
C SER A 209 -5.18 -4.62 0.25
N GLY A 210 -4.59 -5.52 1.04
CA GLY A 210 -3.60 -6.50 0.59
C GLY A 210 -2.17 -5.94 0.41
N ALA A 211 -1.96 -4.64 0.65
CA ALA A 211 -0.63 -4.03 0.65
C ALA A 211 0.27 -4.67 1.72
N PRO A 212 1.56 -4.89 1.43
CA PRO A 212 2.49 -5.44 2.40
C PRO A 212 2.81 -4.42 3.50
N ALA A 213 2.99 -4.93 4.71
CA ALA A 213 3.69 -4.26 5.78
C ALA A 213 5.07 -4.91 5.90
N PHE A 214 6.11 -4.17 5.59
CA PHE A 214 7.49 -4.64 5.59
C PHE A 214 8.23 -4.29 6.88
N ARG A 215 9.12 -5.18 7.29
CA ARG A 215 10.21 -4.90 8.21
C ARG A 215 11.53 -4.92 7.45
N GLY A 216 12.51 -4.15 7.92
CA GLY A 216 13.84 -4.05 7.32
C GLY A 216 14.05 -2.76 6.53
N THR A 217 15.15 -2.71 5.80
CA THR A 217 15.54 -1.59 4.94
C THR A 217 15.59 -2.03 3.48
N ASP A 218 15.69 -1.08 2.57
CA ASP A 218 15.82 -1.36 1.14
C ASP A 218 16.94 -2.37 0.85
N GLY A 219 16.60 -3.40 0.09
CA GLY A 219 17.48 -4.52 -0.22
C GLY A 219 17.40 -5.69 0.79
N ASN A 220 16.82 -5.48 1.98
CA ASN A 220 16.62 -6.52 3.00
C ASN A 220 15.24 -6.42 3.66
N LEU A 221 14.20 -6.28 2.85
CA LEU A 221 12.81 -6.24 3.31
C LEU A 221 12.26 -7.66 3.51
N ALA A 222 11.43 -7.83 4.54
CA ALA A 222 10.61 -9.03 4.75
C ALA A 222 9.16 -8.61 5.01
N ILE A 223 8.20 -9.40 4.51
CA ILE A 223 6.77 -9.13 4.68
C ILE A 223 6.31 -9.68 6.04
N ILE A 224 5.84 -8.80 6.91
CA ILE A 224 5.35 -9.14 8.27
C ILE A 224 3.83 -9.30 8.29
N GLY A 225 3.13 -8.58 7.44
CA GLY A 225 1.66 -8.58 7.38
C GLY A 225 1.13 -8.01 6.08
N VAL A 226 -0.18 -8.12 5.89
CA VAL A 226 -0.92 -7.51 4.78
C VAL A 226 -2.03 -6.60 5.32
N VAL A 227 -2.23 -5.46 4.67
CA VAL A 227 -3.28 -4.50 5.04
C VAL A 227 -4.65 -5.12 4.84
N SER A 228 -5.47 -5.08 5.90
CA SER A 228 -6.82 -5.63 5.94
C SER A 228 -7.90 -4.54 6.06
N TRP A 229 -7.63 -3.48 6.83
CA TRP A 229 -8.58 -2.40 7.05
C TRP A 229 -7.90 -1.08 7.44
N SER A 230 -8.66 0.01 7.38
CA SER A 230 -8.21 1.32 7.88
C SER A 230 -9.35 2.09 8.57
N THR A 231 -9.00 3.09 9.36
CA THR A 231 -9.94 4.04 9.93
C THR A 231 -9.54 5.48 9.61
N GLY A 232 -10.47 6.39 9.76
CA GLY A 232 -10.18 7.80 9.92
C GLY A 232 -9.68 8.12 11.34
N PRO A 233 -9.34 9.40 11.61
CA PRO A 233 -8.93 9.86 12.93
C PRO A 233 -9.96 9.52 14.00
N LYS A 234 -9.48 9.25 15.22
CA LYS A 234 -10.33 8.91 16.38
C LYS A 234 -11.28 7.74 16.12
N LEU A 235 -10.80 6.75 15.34
CA LEU A 235 -11.57 5.55 14.94
C LEU A 235 -12.81 5.85 14.08
N SER A 236 -12.93 7.02 13.49
CA SER A 236 -14.02 7.33 12.58
C SER A 236 -13.90 6.47 11.28
N ALA A 237 -14.97 6.39 10.51
CA ALA A 237 -14.92 5.77 9.20
C ALA A 237 -14.02 6.56 8.26
N GLY A 238 -13.01 5.92 7.65
CA GLY A 238 -12.12 6.62 6.71
C GLY A 238 -10.71 6.10 6.66
N CYS A 239 -9.80 7.02 6.39
CA CYS A 239 -8.38 6.77 6.18
C CYS A 239 -7.56 7.77 7.01
N GLY A 240 -6.26 7.47 7.23
CA GLY A 240 -5.33 8.36 7.93
C GLY A 240 -5.45 8.38 9.46
N GLY A 241 -6.19 7.42 10.04
CA GLY A 241 -6.20 7.14 11.48
C GLY A 241 -5.36 5.89 11.78
N LEU A 242 -6.02 4.74 11.94
CA LEU A 242 -5.32 3.45 12.10
C LEU A 242 -5.26 2.71 10.77
N THR A 243 -4.18 1.97 10.57
CA THR A 243 -4.03 0.92 9.55
C THR A 243 -3.96 -0.42 10.26
N GLY A 244 -4.89 -1.34 9.95
CA GLY A 244 -4.90 -2.69 10.49
C GLY A 244 -4.28 -3.67 9.51
N ILE A 245 -3.36 -4.49 9.98
CA ILE A 245 -2.74 -5.56 9.19
C ILE A 245 -3.07 -6.93 9.76
N THR A 246 -3.18 -7.93 8.88
CA THR A 246 -3.19 -9.34 9.24
C THR A 246 -1.73 -9.82 9.30
N PRO A 247 -1.19 -10.18 10.49
CA PRO A 247 0.18 -10.65 10.61
C PRO A 247 0.35 -12.03 9.99
N LEU A 248 1.47 -12.26 9.28
CA LEU A 248 1.68 -13.50 8.52
C LEU A 248 2.23 -14.66 9.33
N VAL A 249 2.83 -14.42 10.49
CA VAL A 249 3.42 -15.47 11.31
C VAL A 249 2.47 -16.66 11.56
N ARG A 250 1.20 -16.36 11.82
CA ARG A 250 0.15 -17.36 12.04
C ARG A 250 -0.20 -18.16 10.76
N TYR A 251 -0.10 -17.54 9.61
CA TYR A 251 -0.52 -18.10 8.32
C TYR A 251 0.64 -18.59 7.46
N ARG A 252 1.89 -18.45 7.97
CA ARG A 252 3.10 -18.74 7.22
C ARG A 252 3.15 -20.18 6.70
N ALA A 253 2.80 -21.15 7.54
CA ALA A 253 2.75 -22.55 7.13
C ALA A 253 1.77 -22.77 5.96
N TRP A 254 0.56 -22.25 6.06
CA TRP A 254 -0.42 -22.31 4.99
C TRP A 254 0.08 -21.62 3.70
N ILE A 255 0.71 -20.45 3.80
CA ILE A 255 1.27 -19.74 2.65
C ILE A 255 2.34 -20.57 1.96
N VAL A 256 3.29 -21.14 2.72
CA VAL A 256 4.40 -21.94 2.18
C VAL A 256 3.88 -23.22 1.51
N ASP A 257 2.96 -23.94 2.16
CA ASP A 257 2.40 -25.16 1.61
C ASP A 257 1.54 -24.93 0.38
N THR A 258 0.72 -23.87 0.40
CA THR A 258 -0.09 -23.45 -0.76
C THR A 258 0.79 -23.01 -1.91
N ALA A 259 1.85 -22.23 -1.65
CA ALA A 259 2.82 -21.84 -2.68
C ALA A 259 3.47 -23.05 -3.36
N ARG A 260 3.85 -24.07 -2.56
CA ARG A 260 4.41 -25.34 -3.07
C ARG A 260 3.37 -26.09 -3.92
N MET A 261 2.13 -26.19 -3.44
CA MET A 261 1.03 -26.84 -4.15
C MET A 261 0.73 -26.13 -5.51
N LEU A 262 0.87 -24.81 -5.56
CA LEU A 262 0.72 -24.01 -6.76
C LEU A 262 1.94 -24.05 -7.71
N GLY A 263 2.99 -24.82 -7.38
CA GLY A 263 4.20 -24.92 -8.18
C GLY A 263 5.13 -23.70 -8.12
N SER A 264 4.99 -22.87 -7.07
CA SER A 264 5.79 -21.66 -6.84
C SER A 264 6.44 -21.68 -5.46
N PRO A 265 7.36 -22.63 -5.18
CA PRO A 265 7.97 -22.74 -3.88
C PRO A 265 8.69 -21.44 -3.50
N LEU A 266 8.51 -20.98 -2.26
CA LEU A 266 9.12 -19.75 -1.78
C LEU A 266 10.60 -19.98 -1.44
N ALA A 267 11.41 -18.94 -1.66
CA ALA A 267 12.80 -18.93 -1.19
C ALA A 267 12.83 -19.01 0.36
N PRO A 268 13.84 -19.65 0.96
CA PRO A 268 14.03 -19.60 2.41
C PRO A 268 14.10 -18.16 2.92
N SER A 269 13.58 -17.92 4.13
CA SER A 269 13.72 -16.62 4.77
C SER A 269 15.22 -16.30 4.93
N ARG A 270 15.65 -15.11 4.53
CA ARG A 270 17.05 -14.67 4.72
C ARG A 270 17.40 -14.46 6.20
N LEU A 271 16.40 -14.41 7.06
CA LEU A 271 16.55 -14.20 8.51
C LEU A 271 16.81 -15.51 9.27
N ASP A 272 16.60 -16.69 8.62
CA ASP A 272 16.83 -18.00 9.22
C ASP A 272 18.31 -18.44 9.12
N GLY A 273 19.20 -17.66 8.52
CA GLY A 273 20.58 -18.02 8.18
C GLY A 273 21.71 -17.27 8.92
N SER A 274 21.42 -16.51 9.96
CA SER A 274 22.43 -15.83 10.76
C SER A 274 22.50 -16.41 12.19
N ASN A 275 23.11 -17.59 12.31
CA ASN A 275 23.79 -18.07 13.52
C ASN A 275 25.26 -18.33 13.19
#